data_884d9dbd769e1fe0f0128782cd8e10c0
#
_entry.id   884d9dbd769e1fe0f0128782cd8e10c0
#
_cell.length_a   1.000
_cell.length_b   1.000
_cell.length_c   1.000
_cell.angle_alpha   90.00
_cell.angle_beta   90.00
_cell.angle_gamma   90.00
#
_symmetry.space_group_name_H-M   'P 1'
#
loop_
_entity.id
_entity.type
_entity.pdbx_description
1 polymer ?
#
loop_
_entity_poly.entity_id
_entity_poly.type
_entity_poly.pdbx_seq_one_letter_code
_entity_poly.pdbx_strand_id
1 'polypeptide(L)'
;SISLEKCPALVLNADYRPLSYYPLSLWSWQDAIKSVFLDRVSIVNYYDRTIRSPSFKMKLPSVIALKSFIRPQSYPNFTRFNVFLRDKFSCQYCNSKNELTFDHLLPRSKGGKTNWDNVVTACSSCNVKKGGRLLKYSGMTLSQWPFQPSTEDLHKNGKNFPPNFLHESWVDYLYWDVELEP
;
A
#
# COMPACT_ATOMS: atom_id res chain seq x y z
N SER A 1 2.33 -6.20 -26.81
CA SER A 1 1.90 -7.16 -25.77
C SER A 1 2.46 -6.74 -24.41
N ILE A 2 1.63 -6.74 -23.39
CA ILE A 2 2.04 -6.43 -22.02
C ILE A 2 3.06 -7.50 -21.58
N SER A 3 4.20 -7.09 -21.04
CA SER A 3 5.23 -8.00 -20.51
C SER A 3 4.64 -8.89 -19.41
N LEU A 4 5.07 -10.15 -19.29
CA LEU A 4 4.65 -11.07 -18.20
C LEU A 4 4.95 -10.50 -16.81
N GLU A 5 6.04 -9.73 -16.69
CA GLU A 5 6.41 -9.07 -15.44
C GLU A 5 5.36 -8.05 -14.95
N LYS A 6 4.50 -7.58 -15.84
CA LYS A 6 3.37 -6.70 -15.53
C LYS A 6 2.07 -7.43 -15.23
N CYS A 7 2.13 -8.74 -15.00
CA CYS A 7 0.98 -9.57 -14.70
C CYS A 7 1.15 -10.26 -13.32
N PRO A 8 1.28 -9.52 -12.22
CA PRO A 8 1.31 -10.11 -10.88
C PRO A 8 -0.04 -10.71 -10.52
N ALA A 9 -0.07 -11.65 -9.58
CA ALA A 9 -1.29 -12.19 -9.04
C ALA A 9 -1.64 -11.52 -7.70
N LEU A 10 -2.90 -11.12 -7.54
CA LEU A 10 -3.42 -10.71 -6.23
C LEU A 10 -3.54 -11.94 -5.34
N VAL A 11 -2.96 -11.89 -4.14
CA VAL A 11 -3.00 -12.98 -3.17
C VAL A 11 -4.07 -12.70 -2.13
N LEU A 12 -5.05 -13.59 -2.08
CA LEU A 12 -6.08 -13.61 -1.04
C LEU A 12 -5.69 -14.55 0.08
N ASN A 13 -6.09 -14.24 1.29
CA ASN A 13 -6.06 -15.15 2.40
C ASN A 13 -7.11 -16.28 2.20
N ALA A 14 -7.12 -17.27 3.05
CA ALA A 14 -8.09 -18.37 2.98
C ALA A 14 -9.54 -17.92 3.20
N ASP A 15 -9.78 -16.73 3.72
CA ASP A 15 -11.10 -16.09 3.84
C ASP A 15 -11.48 -15.24 2.62
N TYR A 16 -10.71 -15.31 1.54
CA TYR A 16 -10.89 -14.54 0.29
C TYR A 16 -10.77 -13.02 0.43
N ARG A 17 -10.11 -12.55 1.49
CA ARG A 17 -9.71 -11.15 1.64
C ARG A 17 -8.26 -10.99 1.21
N PRO A 18 -7.85 -9.86 0.63
CA PRO A 18 -6.44 -9.62 0.35
C PRO A 18 -5.57 -9.88 1.57
N LEU A 19 -4.45 -10.55 1.36
CA LEU A 19 -3.50 -10.87 2.44
C LEU A 19 -2.90 -9.60 3.04
N SER A 20 -2.71 -8.57 2.22
CA SER A 20 -2.27 -7.24 2.61
C SER A 20 -2.86 -6.20 1.65
N TYR A 21 -3.17 -5.00 2.16
CA TYR A 21 -3.61 -3.85 1.35
C TYR A 21 -2.52 -2.81 1.15
N TYR A 22 -1.57 -2.70 2.10
CA TYR A 22 -0.61 -1.61 2.12
C TYR A 22 0.78 -2.11 2.51
N PRO A 23 1.59 -2.58 1.54
CA PRO A 23 1.29 -2.68 0.11
C PRO A 23 0.29 -3.79 -0.20
N LEU A 24 -0.37 -3.67 -1.36
CA LEU A 24 -1.24 -4.72 -1.88
C LEU A 24 -0.44 -6.01 -2.04
N SER A 25 -1.02 -7.14 -1.62
CA SER A 25 -0.37 -8.45 -1.68
C SER A 25 -0.34 -9.00 -3.09
N LEU A 26 0.66 -8.57 -3.84
CA LEU A 26 0.91 -9.02 -5.21
C LEU A 26 2.14 -9.93 -5.24
N TRP A 27 1.98 -11.10 -5.83
CA TRP A 27 3.10 -12.01 -6.12
C TRP A 27 3.43 -11.98 -7.61
N SER A 28 4.70 -12.17 -7.92
CA SER A 28 5.12 -12.36 -9.32
C SER A 28 4.37 -13.54 -9.94
N TRP A 29 4.21 -13.50 -11.26
CA TRP A 29 3.55 -14.61 -11.96
C TRP A 29 4.27 -15.95 -11.73
N GLN A 30 5.61 -15.94 -11.62
CA GLN A 30 6.42 -17.13 -11.35
C GLN A 30 6.11 -17.72 -9.96
N ASP A 31 6.06 -16.87 -8.93
CA ASP A 31 5.77 -17.30 -7.56
C ASP A 31 4.32 -17.80 -7.45
N ALA A 32 3.39 -17.14 -8.12
CA ALA A 32 1.99 -17.58 -8.16
C ALA A 32 1.87 -18.99 -8.78
N ILE A 33 2.49 -19.23 -9.94
CA ILE A 33 2.47 -20.53 -10.60
C ILE A 33 3.16 -21.59 -9.76
N LYS A 34 4.32 -21.30 -9.18
CA LYS A 34 5.00 -22.22 -8.28
C LYS A 34 4.11 -22.65 -7.12
N SER A 35 3.37 -21.72 -6.54
CA SER A 35 2.45 -22.01 -5.44
C SER A 35 1.26 -22.87 -5.87
N VAL A 36 0.79 -22.71 -7.11
CA VAL A 36 -0.24 -23.59 -7.70
C VAL A 36 0.28 -25.02 -7.81
N PHE A 37 1.47 -25.23 -8.37
CA PHE A 37 2.07 -26.55 -8.50
C PHE A 37 2.40 -27.21 -7.16
N LEU A 38 2.73 -26.42 -6.14
CA LEU A 38 2.97 -26.89 -4.78
C LEU A 38 1.68 -27.11 -3.97
N ASP A 39 0.52 -26.93 -4.60
CA ASP A 39 -0.80 -27.10 -3.98
C ASP A 39 -1.03 -26.22 -2.73
N ARG A 40 -0.41 -25.06 -2.70
CA ARG A 40 -0.50 -24.10 -1.57
C ARG A 40 -1.61 -23.07 -1.75
N VAL A 41 -2.05 -22.86 -2.99
CA VAL A 41 -3.07 -21.89 -3.36
C VAL A 41 -4.08 -22.49 -4.32
N SER A 42 -5.28 -21.90 -4.31
CA SER A 42 -6.31 -22.12 -5.33
C SER A 42 -6.33 -20.94 -6.29
N ILE A 43 -6.57 -21.19 -7.57
CA ILE A 43 -6.73 -20.11 -8.55
C ILE A 43 -8.17 -19.63 -8.51
N VAL A 44 -8.36 -18.32 -8.31
CA VAL A 44 -9.67 -17.68 -8.21
C VAL A 44 -10.05 -17.00 -9.52
N ASN A 45 -9.09 -16.35 -10.18
CA ASN A 45 -9.31 -15.69 -11.45
C ASN A 45 -8.04 -15.72 -12.32
N TYR A 46 -8.18 -15.41 -13.60
CA TYR A 46 -7.13 -15.48 -14.59
C TYR A 46 -7.02 -14.18 -15.40
N TYR A 47 -5.80 -13.89 -15.86
CA TYR A 47 -5.62 -12.98 -16.99
C TYR A 47 -6.08 -13.65 -18.29
N ASP A 48 -6.48 -12.87 -19.28
CA ASP A 48 -6.68 -13.35 -20.63
C ASP A 48 -5.33 -13.55 -21.36
N ARG A 49 -4.51 -14.39 -20.76
CA ARG A 49 -3.16 -14.71 -21.24
C ARG A 49 -2.78 -16.12 -20.87
N THR A 50 -2.20 -16.82 -21.84
CA THR A 50 -1.71 -18.20 -21.68
C THR A 50 -0.19 -18.22 -21.69
N ILE A 51 0.38 -18.97 -20.78
CA ILE A 51 1.79 -19.34 -20.78
C ILE A 51 1.95 -20.79 -21.25
N ARG A 52 3.07 -21.04 -21.90
CA ARG A 52 3.40 -22.38 -22.44
C ARG A 52 4.83 -22.76 -22.09
N SER A 53 5.02 -24.02 -21.78
CA SER A 53 6.31 -24.69 -21.75
C SER A 53 6.26 -25.94 -22.61
N PRO A 54 7.36 -26.63 -22.86
CA PRO A 54 7.34 -27.89 -23.62
C PRO A 54 6.40 -28.95 -23.04
N SER A 55 6.15 -28.90 -21.73
CA SER A 55 5.37 -29.94 -21.01
C SER A 55 4.01 -29.48 -20.52
N PHE A 56 3.69 -28.17 -20.57
CA PHE A 56 2.38 -27.71 -20.12
C PHE A 56 1.94 -26.37 -20.75
N LYS A 57 0.65 -26.14 -20.70
CA LYS A 57 0.00 -24.90 -21.11
C LYS A 57 -1.05 -24.53 -20.05
N MET A 58 -1.02 -23.30 -19.56
CA MET A 58 -2.04 -22.81 -18.63
C MET A 58 -2.32 -21.32 -18.80
N LYS A 59 -3.52 -20.88 -18.42
CA LYS A 59 -3.82 -19.46 -18.26
C LYS A 59 -3.09 -18.89 -17.06
N LEU A 60 -2.65 -17.65 -17.17
CA LEU A 60 -1.92 -16.95 -16.12
C LEU A 60 -2.87 -16.53 -15.00
N PRO A 61 -2.65 -16.95 -13.73
CA PRO A 61 -3.47 -16.53 -12.61
C PRO A 61 -3.40 -15.01 -12.36
N SER A 62 -4.53 -14.35 -12.18
CA SER A 62 -4.62 -12.94 -11.77
C SER A 62 -5.02 -12.81 -10.30
N VAL A 63 -5.73 -13.79 -9.76
CA VAL A 63 -6.12 -13.86 -8.34
C VAL A 63 -5.92 -15.29 -7.85
N ILE A 64 -5.23 -15.45 -6.75
CA ILE A 64 -5.02 -16.71 -6.04
C ILE A 64 -5.42 -16.57 -4.58
N ALA A 65 -5.87 -17.66 -3.97
CA ALA A 65 -6.22 -17.70 -2.56
C ALA A 65 -5.38 -18.76 -1.82
N LEU A 66 -4.85 -18.39 -0.66
CA LEU A 66 -4.15 -19.33 0.21
C LEU A 66 -5.10 -20.42 0.70
N LYS A 67 -4.66 -21.66 0.77
CA LYS A 67 -5.43 -22.78 1.33
C LYS A 67 -5.41 -22.76 2.86
N SER A 68 -4.38 -22.18 3.47
CA SER A 68 -4.26 -22.04 4.92
C SER A 68 -4.37 -20.58 5.33
N PHE A 69 -5.16 -20.30 6.36
CA PHE A 69 -5.35 -18.94 6.86
C PHE A 69 -4.10 -18.43 7.56
N ILE A 70 -3.69 -17.21 7.21
CA ILE A 70 -2.62 -16.46 7.87
C ILE A 70 -3.25 -15.28 8.61
N ARG A 71 -2.90 -15.11 9.89
CA ARG A 71 -3.39 -13.97 10.66
C ARG A 71 -2.84 -12.65 10.09
N PRO A 72 -3.69 -11.71 9.65
CA PRO A 72 -3.24 -10.43 9.14
C PRO A 72 -2.54 -9.60 10.21
N GLN A 73 -1.59 -8.75 9.78
CA GLN A 73 -1.01 -7.74 10.65
C GLN A 73 -2.02 -6.63 10.93
N SER A 74 -2.13 -6.24 12.21
CA SER A 74 -3.06 -5.18 12.64
C SER A 74 -2.57 -3.78 12.25
N TYR A 75 -1.27 -3.63 12.05
CA TYR A 75 -0.65 -2.34 11.75
C TYR A 75 0.18 -2.44 10.46
N PRO A 76 0.06 -1.45 9.57
CA PRO A 76 0.83 -1.40 8.35
C PRO A 76 2.31 -1.11 8.64
N ASN A 77 3.18 -1.56 7.73
CA ASN A 77 4.60 -1.26 7.79
C ASN A 77 4.85 0.24 7.61
N PHE A 78 5.90 0.74 8.26
CA PHE A 78 6.38 2.10 8.05
C PHE A 78 7.07 2.18 6.68
N THR A 79 6.35 2.69 5.70
CA THR A 79 6.83 2.88 4.33
C THR A 79 6.55 4.30 3.87
N ARG A 80 7.27 4.75 2.85
CA ARG A 80 7.06 6.05 2.22
C ARG A 80 5.60 6.24 1.78
N PHE A 81 5.06 5.26 1.07
CA PHE A 81 3.68 5.30 0.60
C PHE A 81 2.68 5.37 1.75
N ASN A 82 2.87 4.57 2.80
CA ASN A 82 1.95 4.51 3.94
C ASN A 82 1.95 5.80 4.76
N VAL A 83 3.09 6.50 4.86
CA VAL A 83 3.14 7.84 5.48
C VAL A 83 2.34 8.84 4.65
N PHE A 84 2.52 8.86 3.33
CA PHE A 84 1.74 9.73 2.45
C PHE A 84 0.25 9.42 2.54
N LEU A 85 -0.11 8.14 2.56
CA LEU A 85 -1.52 7.72 2.64
C LEU A 85 -2.14 8.11 3.98
N ARG A 86 -1.43 7.94 5.11
CA ARG A 86 -1.87 8.42 6.42
C ARG A 86 -2.18 9.91 6.38
N ASP A 87 -1.34 10.69 5.75
CA ASP A 87 -1.43 12.15 5.67
C ASP A 87 -2.27 12.63 4.47
N LYS A 88 -2.98 11.71 3.82
CA LYS A 88 -3.88 12.00 2.69
C LYS A 88 -3.19 12.71 1.54
N PHE A 89 -1.92 12.36 1.28
CA PHE A 89 -1.10 12.97 0.23
C PHE A 89 -1.11 14.50 0.29
N SER A 90 -1.00 15.05 1.49
CA SER A 90 -1.05 16.50 1.73
C SER A 90 0.05 16.92 2.70
N CYS A 91 0.65 18.08 2.45
CA CYS A 91 1.57 18.71 3.38
C CYS A 91 0.86 18.99 4.70
N GLN A 92 1.42 18.52 5.81
CA GLN A 92 0.81 18.67 7.13
C GLN A 92 0.96 20.08 7.69
N TYR A 93 1.75 20.94 7.04
CA TYR A 93 1.93 22.35 7.41
C TYR A 93 1.03 23.29 6.62
N CYS A 94 0.94 23.16 5.30
CA CYS A 94 0.21 24.11 4.44
C CYS A 94 -0.88 23.45 3.60
N ASN A 95 -1.06 22.14 3.70
CA ASN A 95 -2.06 21.36 2.95
C ASN A 95 -1.83 21.29 1.42
N SER A 96 -0.66 21.69 0.93
CA SER A 96 -0.28 21.52 -0.47
C SER A 96 -0.19 20.04 -0.85
N LYS A 97 -0.57 19.71 -2.06
CA LYS A 97 -0.47 18.35 -2.62
C LYS A 97 0.69 18.18 -3.60
N ASN A 98 1.48 19.22 -3.79
CA ASN A 98 2.57 19.26 -4.74
C ASN A 98 3.94 19.12 -4.06
N GLU A 99 4.88 18.50 -4.78
CA GLU A 99 6.27 18.36 -4.36
C GLU A 99 6.42 17.78 -2.94
N LEU A 100 5.68 16.70 -2.66
CA LEU A 100 5.65 16.10 -1.35
C LEU A 100 6.93 15.32 -1.05
N THR A 101 7.41 15.52 0.18
CA THR A 101 8.55 14.85 0.79
C THR A 101 8.24 14.57 2.26
N PHE A 102 9.24 14.24 3.05
CA PHE A 102 9.10 13.97 4.48
C PHE A 102 9.88 14.97 5.31
N ASP A 103 9.33 15.29 6.46
CA ASP A 103 10.00 16.07 7.48
C ASP A 103 10.00 15.32 8.82
N HIS A 104 11.11 15.42 9.53
CA HIS A 104 11.24 14.96 10.91
C HIS A 104 10.88 16.10 11.86
N LEU A 105 9.82 15.96 12.67
CA LEU A 105 9.41 16.99 13.63
C LEU A 105 10.54 17.30 14.60
N LEU A 106 11.11 16.28 15.24
CA LEU A 106 12.39 16.36 15.89
C LEU A 106 13.46 16.04 14.85
N PRO A 107 14.30 17.01 14.46
CA PRO A 107 15.33 16.79 13.45
C PRO A 107 16.27 15.64 13.80
N ARG A 108 16.71 14.88 12.80
CA ARG A 108 17.67 13.78 13.00
C ARG A 108 18.95 14.26 13.68
N SER A 109 19.44 15.45 13.33
CA SER A 109 20.60 16.10 13.97
C SER A 109 20.41 16.37 15.47
N LYS A 110 19.17 16.34 15.95
CA LYS A 110 18.81 16.54 17.36
C LYS A 110 18.29 15.25 18.02
N GLY A 111 18.58 14.09 17.44
CA GLY A 111 18.19 12.79 17.96
C GLY A 111 16.82 12.29 17.52
N GLY A 112 16.18 12.93 16.54
CA GLY A 112 14.90 12.51 15.98
C GLY A 112 14.99 11.16 15.26
N LYS A 113 14.03 10.30 15.52
CA LYS A 113 13.92 8.97 14.90
C LYS A 113 13.07 9.02 13.65
N THR A 114 13.32 8.08 12.75
CA THR A 114 12.50 7.88 11.55
C THR A 114 11.44 6.81 11.85
N ASN A 115 10.29 7.25 12.33
CA ASN A 115 9.18 6.40 12.74
C ASN A 115 7.84 7.13 12.57
N TRP A 116 6.75 6.41 12.84
CA TRP A 116 5.38 6.91 12.73
C TRP A 116 5.11 8.17 13.56
N ASP A 117 5.73 8.32 14.71
CA ASP A 117 5.45 9.40 15.65
C ASP A 117 6.25 10.67 15.38
N ASN A 118 7.23 10.62 14.48
CA ASN A 118 8.15 11.73 14.21
C ASN A 118 8.21 12.18 12.76
N VAL A 119 7.71 11.40 11.82
CA VAL A 119 7.76 11.74 10.39
C VAL A 119 6.40 12.19 9.90
N VAL A 120 6.35 13.30 9.19
CA VAL A 120 5.16 13.86 8.55
C VAL A 120 5.41 14.12 7.07
N THR A 121 4.34 14.08 6.29
CA THR A 121 4.36 14.55 4.91
C THR A 121 4.48 16.07 4.89
N ALA A 122 5.41 16.59 4.11
CA ALA A 122 5.63 18.02 3.93
C ALA A 122 5.94 18.34 2.46
N CYS A 123 5.48 19.48 1.97
CA CYS A 123 5.94 19.94 0.67
C CYS A 123 7.38 20.47 0.78
N SER A 124 8.09 20.52 -0.34
CA SER A 124 9.49 20.97 -0.39
C SER A 124 9.66 22.37 0.23
N SER A 125 8.75 23.29 -0.05
CA SER A 125 8.80 24.66 0.49
C SER A 125 8.70 24.71 2.01
N CYS A 126 7.76 23.97 2.61
CA CYS A 126 7.60 23.91 4.06
C CYS A 126 8.78 23.19 4.72
N ASN A 127 9.28 22.13 4.09
CA ASN A 127 10.43 21.39 4.59
C ASN A 127 11.68 22.28 4.67
N VAL A 128 11.96 23.05 3.61
CA VAL A 128 13.06 24.01 3.59
C VAL A 128 12.84 25.13 4.60
N LYS A 129 11.63 25.69 4.69
CA LYS A 129 11.27 26.74 5.64
C LYS A 129 11.49 26.31 7.10
N LYS A 130 11.09 25.09 7.45
CA LYS A 130 11.31 24.56 8.78
C LYS A 130 12.80 24.29 9.03
N GLY A 131 13.50 23.72 8.06
CA GLY A 131 14.91 23.35 8.17
C GLY A 131 15.17 22.43 9.35
N GLY A 132 16.33 22.58 10.00
CA GLY A 132 16.71 21.80 11.19
C GLY A 132 16.16 22.35 12.51
N ARG A 133 15.12 23.18 12.49
CA ARG A 133 14.52 23.77 13.68
C ARG A 133 13.42 22.86 14.25
N LEU A 134 13.21 22.97 15.56
CA LEU A 134 12.04 22.39 16.20
C LEU A 134 10.79 23.14 15.74
N LEU A 135 9.65 22.43 15.69
CA LEU A 135 8.38 23.01 15.27
C LEU A 135 8.02 24.29 16.01
N LYS A 136 8.21 24.32 17.34
CA LYS A 136 7.94 25.48 18.19
C LYS A 136 8.73 26.74 17.83
N TYR A 137 9.86 26.60 17.16
CA TYR A 137 10.71 27.73 16.73
C TYR A 137 10.54 28.04 15.23
N SER A 138 9.75 27.28 14.51
CA SER A 138 9.55 27.47 13.08
C SER A 138 8.44 28.46 12.73
N GLY A 139 7.58 28.79 13.69
CA GLY A 139 6.35 29.55 13.43
C GLY A 139 5.30 28.78 12.62
N MET A 140 5.48 27.47 12.43
CA MET A 140 4.60 26.62 11.66
C MET A 140 3.72 25.79 12.60
N THR A 141 2.56 25.39 12.10
CA THR A 141 1.60 24.54 12.80
C THR A 141 1.32 23.27 11.99
N LEU A 142 0.98 22.19 12.66
CA LEU A 142 0.56 20.94 12.04
C LEU A 142 -0.95 20.85 11.94
N SER A 143 -1.43 20.35 10.80
CA SER A 143 -2.84 19.96 10.64
C SER A 143 -3.21 18.82 11.57
N GLN A 144 -2.31 17.86 11.74
CA GLN A 144 -2.44 16.71 12.61
C GLN A 144 -1.08 16.24 13.10
N TRP A 145 -0.99 15.84 14.37
CA TRP A 145 0.23 15.21 14.91
C TRP A 145 0.41 13.83 14.29
N PRO A 146 1.64 13.43 13.97
CA PRO A 146 1.91 12.12 13.42
C PRO A 146 1.55 11.02 14.42
N PHE A 147 1.04 9.92 13.88
CA PHE A 147 0.61 8.76 14.66
C PHE A 147 0.83 7.47 13.86
N GLN A 148 0.85 6.34 14.55
CA GLN A 148 0.86 5.04 13.90
C GLN A 148 -0.57 4.69 13.45
N PRO A 149 -0.83 4.62 12.14
CA PRO A 149 -2.16 4.31 11.65
C PRO A 149 -2.45 2.81 11.79
N SER A 150 -3.72 2.47 11.95
CA SER A 150 -4.20 1.12 11.73
C SER A 150 -4.38 0.82 10.24
N THR A 151 -4.53 -0.45 9.89
CA THR A 151 -4.90 -0.83 8.51
C THR A 151 -6.23 -0.20 8.10
N GLU A 152 -7.17 -0.08 9.03
CA GLU A 152 -8.46 0.56 8.80
C GLU A 152 -8.34 2.06 8.50
N ASP A 153 -7.48 2.79 9.23
CA ASP A 153 -7.20 4.20 8.95
C ASP A 153 -6.69 4.39 7.52
N LEU A 154 -5.73 3.56 7.09
CA LEU A 154 -5.20 3.62 5.73
C LEU A 154 -6.24 3.22 4.69
N HIS A 155 -7.08 2.26 4.99
CA HIS A 155 -8.16 1.82 4.12
C HIS A 155 -9.17 2.93 3.84
N LYS A 156 -9.59 3.64 4.89
CA LYS A 156 -10.42 4.85 4.78
C LYS A 156 -9.82 5.89 3.84
N ASN A 157 -8.54 6.20 4.04
CA ASN A 157 -7.84 7.18 3.21
C ASN A 157 -7.64 6.68 1.78
N GLY A 158 -7.42 5.37 1.61
CA GLY A 158 -7.20 4.72 0.33
C GLY A 158 -8.39 4.79 -0.63
N LYS A 159 -9.61 4.97 -0.13
CA LYS A 159 -10.80 5.18 -0.97
C LYS A 159 -10.69 6.41 -1.84
N ASN A 160 -10.01 7.46 -1.36
CA ASN A 160 -9.79 8.71 -2.08
C ASN A 160 -8.49 8.70 -2.90
N PHE A 161 -7.58 7.79 -2.61
CA PHE A 161 -6.25 7.69 -3.24
C PHE A 161 -5.96 6.25 -3.65
N PRO A 162 -6.76 5.68 -4.57
CA PRO A 162 -6.54 4.31 -5.03
C PRO A 162 -5.18 4.18 -5.72
N PRO A 163 -4.59 2.98 -5.74
CA PRO A 163 -3.39 2.72 -6.52
C PRO A 163 -3.60 3.08 -8.00
N ASN A 164 -2.55 3.55 -8.66
CA ASN A 164 -2.61 3.99 -10.05
C ASN A 164 -2.99 2.90 -11.06
N PHE A 165 -2.84 1.64 -10.68
CA PHE A 165 -3.18 0.51 -11.53
C PHE A 165 -3.83 -0.59 -10.71
N LEU A 166 -5.06 -0.94 -11.10
CA LEU A 166 -5.80 -2.08 -10.58
C LEU A 166 -6.27 -2.92 -11.77
N HIS A 167 -5.96 -4.21 -11.75
CA HIS A 167 -6.57 -5.11 -12.71
C HIS A 167 -8.05 -5.28 -12.39
N GLU A 168 -8.91 -5.33 -13.42
CA GLU A 168 -10.37 -5.41 -13.25
C GLU A 168 -10.80 -6.60 -12.36
N SER A 169 -10.11 -7.74 -12.45
CA SER A 169 -10.40 -8.92 -11.64
C SER A 169 -10.11 -8.75 -10.14
N TRP A 170 -9.42 -7.68 -9.73
CA TRP A 170 -9.10 -7.43 -8.33
C TRP A 170 -10.13 -6.53 -7.63
N VAL A 171 -10.91 -5.77 -8.39
CA VAL A 171 -11.80 -4.72 -7.84
C VAL A 171 -12.78 -5.27 -6.81
N ASP A 172 -13.40 -6.40 -7.09
CA ASP A 172 -14.38 -7.03 -6.20
C ASP A 172 -13.79 -7.47 -4.85
N TYR A 173 -12.47 -7.68 -4.79
CA TYR A 173 -11.76 -8.10 -3.57
C TYR A 173 -11.18 -6.94 -2.77
N LEU A 174 -10.99 -5.79 -3.39
CA LEU A 174 -10.37 -4.62 -2.76
C LEU A 174 -11.38 -3.73 -2.03
N TYR A 175 -12.63 -3.72 -2.46
CA TYR A 175 -13.68 -2.85 -1.96
C TYR A 175 -14.86 -3.60 -1.33
N TRP A 176 -14.66 -4.84 -0.90
CA TRP A 176 -15.71 -5.71 -0.37
C TRP A 176 -16.38 -5.20 0.91
N ASP A 177 -15.68 -4.39 1.71
CA ASP A 177 -16.15 -3.80 2.97
C ASP A 177 -16.66 -2.35 2.82
N VAL A 178 -16.76 -1.86 1.58
CA VAL A 178 -17.47 -0.61 1.31
C VAL A 178 -18.95 -0.88 1.58
N GLU A 179 -19.46 -0.37 2.70
CA GLU A 179 -20.92 -0.38 2.94
C GLU A 179 -21.59 0.28 1.74
N LEU A 180 -22.47 -0.47 1.09
CA LEU A 180 -23.38 0.09 0.12
C LEU A 180 -24.27 1.05 0.90
N GLU A 181 -24.06 2.36 0.76
CA GLU A 181 -25.00 3.32 1.28
C GLU A 181 -26.37 3.04 0.66
N PRO A 182 -27.43 3.02 1.48
CA PRO A 182 -28.77 2.72 1.02
C PRO A 182 -29.31 3.77 0.04
#